data_0a48a547d18339229b1099872e2d8d61
#
_entry.id   0a48a547d18339229b1099872e2d8d61
#
_cell.length_a   1.000
_cell.length_b   1.000
_cell.length_c   1.000
_cell.angle_alpha   90.00
_cell.angle_beta   90.00
_cell.angle_gamma   90.00
#
_symmetry.space_group_name_H-M   'P 1'
#
loop_
_entity.id
_entity.type
_entity.pdbx_description
1 polymer ?
#
loop_
_entity_poly.entity_id
_entity_poly.type
_entity_poly.pdbx_seq_one_letter_code
_entity_poly.pdbx_strand_id
1 'polypeptide(L)'
;LSSGRKTGRELQRMYELFHEWNPATKMRCAIFEENGDSHDMLRVLGHVTIQNAVRRMGDFVLTSCAANALQPYGQNDNGWDQGQLFFTPSRVWGMPPYHAQRMASTYHQPLLVGCRTTGAEKVLDVTATRSRDAGRLVLHMVNTGAEPLRVNLQVEGFGTEASARRISLAGGLNAVNTPEEPQRVVPQEDALAASADQSCELEPYSYTIVVLDE
;
A
#
# COMPACT_ATOMS: atom_id res chain seq x y z
N LEU A 1 4.74 -1.99 -13.60
CA LEU A 1 4.24 -2.18 -12.23
C LEU A 1 4.42 -3.63 -11.75
N SER A 2 5.67 -4.12 -11.79
CA SER A 2 6.03 -5.50 -11.37
C SER A 2 6.76 -5.53 -10.02
N SER A 3 6.95 -4.38 -9.37
CA SER A 3 7.79 -4.23 -8.17
C SER A 3 7.38 -5.17 -7.04
N GLY A 4 6.10 -5.18 -6.67
CA GLY A 4 5.60 -6.04 -5.61
C GLY A 4 5.77 -7.54 -5.91
N ARG A 5 5.53 -7.97 -7.16
CA ARG A 5 5.74 -9.37 -7.56
C ARG A 5 7.21 -9.77 -7.54
N LYS A 6 8.11 -8.87 -7.95
CA LYS A 6 9.56 -9.10 -7.89
C LYS A 6 10.00 -9.24 -6.43
N THR A 7 9.68 -8.26 -5.59
CA THR A 7 10.02 -8.27 -4.16
C THR A 7 9.44 -9.50 -3.45
N GLY A 8 8.18 -9.86 -3.73
CA GLY A 8 7.57 -11.05 -3.15
C GLY A 8 8.33 -12.34 -3.46
N ARG A 9 8.78 -12.51 -4.72
CA ARG A 9 9.61 -13.69 -5.10
C ARG A 9 10.99 -13.68 -4.41
N GLU A 10 11.61 -12.51 -4.29
CA GLU A 10 12.91 -12.37 -3.63
C GLU A 10 12.81 -12.67 -2.13
N LEU A 11 11.80 -12.16 -1.46
CA LEU A 11 11.54 -12.45 -0.04
C LEU A 11 11.21 -13.92 0.20
N GLN A 12 10.39 -14.51 -0.66
CA GLN A 12 10.06 -15.94 -0.59
C GLN A 12 11.31 -16.80 -0.77
N ARG A 13 12.15 -16.48 -1.75
CA ARG A 13 13.42 -17.18 -1.99
C ARG A 13 14.37 -17.03 -0.79
N MET A 14 14.45 -15.86 -0.20
CA MET A 14 15.27 -15.63 1.01
C MET A 14 14.76 -16.46 2.18
N TYR A 15 13.45 -16.52 2.40
CA TYR A 15 12.82 -17.35 3.41
C TYR A 15 13.16 -18.84 3.24
N GLU A 16 13.03 -19.34 2.01
CA GLU A 16 13.35 -20.73 1.65
C GLU A 16 14.83 -21.06 1.90
N LEU A 17 15.74 -20.20 1.48
CA LEU A 17 17.18 -20.36 1.69
C LEU A 17 17.56 -20.44 3.18
N PHE A 18 16.98 -19.57 4.00
CA PHE A 18 17.25 -19.58 5.44
C PHE A 18 16.81 -20.90 6.09
N HIS A 19 15.65 -21.42 5.68
CA HIS A 19 15.15 -22.69 6.20
C HIS A 19 15.85 -23.92 5.59
N GLU A 20 16.35 -23.82 4.38
CA GLU A 20 17.23 -24.83 3.77
C GLU A 20 18.56 -24.96 4.57
N TRP A 21 19.17 -23.84 4.92
CA TRP A 21 20.40 -23.84 5.71
C TRP A 21 20.20 -24.26 7.16
N ASN A 22 19.10 -23.83 7.76
CA ASN A 22 18.72 -24.20 9.11
C ASN A 22 17.19 -24.24 9.28
N PRO A 23 16.56 -25.44 9.24
CA PRO A 23 15.10 -25.58 9.36
C PRO A 23 14.51 -24.99 10.64
N ALA A 24 15.33 -24.87 11.71
CA ALA A 24 14.92 -24.29 12.99
C ALA A 24 15.24 -22.79 13.10
N THR A 25 15.62 -22.15 12.01
CA THR A 25 16.00 -20.72 12.02
C THR A 25 14.85 -19.83 12.49
N LYS A 26 15.21 -18.80 13.24
CA LYS A 26 14.31 -17.69 13.63
C LYS A 26 14.75 -16.37 12.99
N MET A 27 15.61 -16.44 11.99
CA MET A 27 16.04 -15.25 11.24
C MET A 27 14.86 -14.60 10.53
N ARG A 28 14.82 -13.29 10.56
CA ARG A 28 13.81 -12.47 9.91
C ARG A 28 14.48 -11.41 9.05
N CYS A 29 13.72 -10.84 8.13
CA CYS A 29 14.17 -9.81 7.23
C CYS A 29 13.72 -8.42 7.74
N ALA A 30 14.56 -7.41 7.55
CA ALA A 30 14.20 -6.00 7.67
C ALA A 30 14.70 -5.27 6.43
N ILE A 31 13.80 -4.57 5.74
CA ILE A 31 14.11 -3.76 4.56
C ILE A 31 14.27 -2.32 5.06
N PHE A 32 15.52 -1.88 5.22
CA PHE A 32 15.81 -0.54 5.74
C PHE A 32 15.80 0.54 4.68
N GLU A 33 15.83 0.15 3.40
CA GLU A 33 15.85 1.10 2.31
C GLU A 33 15.12 0.53 1.08
N GLU A 34 13.93 1.03 0.81
CA GLU A 34 13.16 0.74 -0.38
C GLU A 34 13.22 1.96 -1.30
N ASN A 35 14.01 1.84 -2.35
CA ASN A 35 14.27 2.92 -3.31
C ASN A 35 13.25 2.95 -4.44
N GLY A 36 13.15 4.11 -5.11
CA GLY A 36 12.43 4.34 -6.36
C GLY A 36 13.14 5.40 -7.20
N ASP A 37 12.58 5.67 -8.36
CA ASP A 37 13.15 6.61 -9.32
C ASP A 37 12.36 7.92 -9.42
N SER A 38 11.24 8.04 -8.69
CA SER A 38 10.32 9.17 -8.75
C SER A 38 9.55 9.37 -7.45
N HIS A 39 8.79 10.46 -7.39
CA HIS A 39 7.96 10.86 -6.25
C HIS A 39 6.48 11.06 -6.64
N ASP A 40 6.03 10.42 -7.73
CA ASP A 40 4.72 10.50 -8.36
C ASP A 40 3.81 9.31 -8.02
N MET A 41 2.65 9.22 -8.69
CA MET A 41 1.71 8.09 -8.55
C MET A 41 2.28 6.77 -9.07
N LEU A 42 3.19 6.76 -10.05
CA LEU A 42 3.86 5.54 -10.47
C LEU A 42 4.68 4.95 -9.31
N ARG A 43 5.39 5.79 -8.55
CA ARG A 43 6.09 5.40 -7.33
C ARG A 43 5.13 4.87 -6.26
N VAL A 44 3.95 5.50 -6.08
CA VAL A 44 2.91 4.99 -5.18
C VAL A 44 2.58 3.55 -5.48
N LEU A 45 2.21 3.24 -6.73
CA LEU A 45 1.80 1.89 -7.12
C LEU A 45 2.91 0.86 -6.94
N GLY A 46 4.15 1.23 -7.25
CA GLY A 46 5.33 0.40 -6.98
C GLY A 46 5.48 0.10 -5.50
N HIS A 47 5.44 1.14 -4.68
CA HIS A 47 5.63 1.08 -3.24
C HIS A 47 4.52 0.27 -2.53
N VAL A 48 3.24 0.55 -2.79
CA VAL A 48 2.14 -0.15 -2.11
C VAL A 48 2.01 -1.63 -2.53
N THR A 49 2.42 -1.99 -3.75
CA THR A 49 2.49 -3.40 -4.16
C THR A 49 3.65 -4.13 -3.46
N ILE A 50 4.77 -3.44 -3.18
CA ILE A 50 5.85 -3.98 -2.32
C ILE A 50 5.34 -4.18 -0.90
N GLN A 51 4.63 -3.21 -0.34
CA GLN A 51 4.03 -3.34 1.01
C GLN A 51 3.04 -4.51 1.10
N ASN A 52 2.23 -4.74 0.08
CA ASN A 52 1.38 -5.91 0.01
C ASN A 52 2.19 -7.22 -0.03
N ALA A 53 3.28 -7.25 -0.80
CA ALA A 53 4.18 -8.40 -0.82
C ALA A 53 4.82 -8.64 0.56
N VAL A 54 5.25 -7.59 1.25
CA VAL A 54 5.76 -7.65 2.63
C VAL A 54 4.71 -8.20 3.59
N ARG A 55 3.45 -7.71 3.54
CA ARG A 55 2.35 -8.22 4.38
C ARG A 55 2.13 -9.72 4.21
N ARG A 56 2.22 -10.24 2.97
CA ARG A 56 2.07 -11.67 2.69
C ARG A 56 3.16 -12.54 3.31
N MET A 57 4.31 -11.97 3.63
CA MET A 57 5.41 -12.67 4.30
C MET A 57 5.20 -12.81 5.82
N GLY A 58 4.14 -12.22 6.37
CA GLY A 58 3.81 -12.31 7.80
C GLY A 58 4.97 -11.90 8.70
N ASP A 59 5.25 -12.71 9.70
CA ASP A 59 6.31 -12.44 10.69
C ASP A 59 7.74 -12.52 10.14
N PHE A 60 7.93 -12.99 8.92
CA PHE A 60 9.28 -13.06 8.34
C PHE A 60 9.85 -11.68 8.06
N VAL A 61 9.04 -10.71 7.65
CA VAL A 61 9.49 -9.33 7.41
C VAL A 61 9.05 -8.43 8.55
N LEU A 62 10.03 -7.90 9.29
CA LEU A 62 9.81 -7.04 10.45
C LEU A 62 9.35 -5.64 10.09
N THR A 63 9.95 -5.08 9.05
CA THR A 63 9.70 -3.70 8.60
C THR A 63 10.15 -3.51 7.16
N SER A 64 9.53 -2.54 6.50
CA SER A 64 9.98 -1.99 5.21
C SER A 64 9.93 -0.47 5.30
N CYS A 65 11.05 0.18 5.00
CA CYS A 65 11.23 1.62 5.08
C CYS A 65 11.46 2.20 3.69
N ALA A 66 10.58 3.08 3.24
CA ALA A 66 10.80 3.80 1.98
C ALA A 66 11.86 4.88 2.13
N ALA A 67 12.76 4.98 1.18
CA ALA A 67 13.79 6.01 1.09
C ALA A 67 13.45 6.97 -0.07
N ASN A 68 13.82 8.23 0.09
CA ASN A 68 14.21 8.95 1.28
C ASN A 68 13.03 9.72 1.89
N ALA A 69 13.05 9.98 3.17
CA ALA A 69 11.93 10.66 3.85
C ALA A 69 11.82 12.15 3.47
N LEU A 70 12.95 12.84 3.40
CA LEU A 70 13.00 14.31 3.19
C LEU A 70 13.85 14.65 1.95
N GLN A 71 13.37 15.62 1.16
CA GLN A 71 14.09 16.13 0.00
C GLN A 71 13.89 17.64 -0.12
N PRO A 72 14.97 18.44 -0.23
CA PRO A 72 14.88 19.85 -0.56
C PRO A 72 14.28 20.04 -1.95
N TYR A 73 13.29 20.92 -2.08
CA TYR A 73 12.69 21.22 -3.37
C TYR A 73 13.69 21.94 -4.29
N GLY A 74 13.76 21.46 -5.53
CA GLY A 74 14.70 21.99 -6.52
C GLY A 74 16.13 21.50 -6.37
N GLN A 75 16.42 20.59 -5.43
CA GLN A 75 17.72 19.95 -5.27
C GLN A 75 17.63 18.46 -5.59
N ASN A 76 18.33 18.04 -6.62
CA ASN A 76 18.49 16.66 -7.05
C ASN A 76 19.92 16.45 -7.54
N ASP A 77 20.90 16.92 -6.79
CA ASP A 77 22.32 16.90 -7.12
C ASP A 77 22.94 15.51 -7.02
N ASN A 78 22.31 14.59 -6.27
CA ASN A 78 22.71 13.17 -6.21
C ASN A 78 21.97 12.28 -7.23
N GLY A 79 21.09 12.83 -8.06
CA GLY A 79 20.29 12.10 -9.05
C GLY A 79 19.12 11.27 -8.48
N TRP A 80 18.85 11.38 -7.17
CA TRP A 80 17.81 10.60 -6.48
C TRP A 80 16.56 11.44 -6.24
N ASP A 81 15.62 11.36 -7.14
CA ASP A 81 14.37 12.13 -7.09
C ASP A 81 13.20 11.27 -6.57
N GLN A 82 13.32 10.84 -5.31
CA GLN A 82 12.40 9.88 -4.70
C GLN A 82 11.87 10.31 -3.32
N GLY A 83 12.05 11.58 -2.93
CA GLY A 83 11.63 12.09 -1.64
C GLY A 83 10.14 11.95 -1.38
N GLN A 84 9.77 11.69 -0.14
CA GLN A 84 8.37 11.60 0.28
C GLN A 84 7.83 12.94 0.77
N LEU A 85 8.61 13.66 1.58
CA LEU A 85 8.31 14.99 2.05
C LEU A 85 9.29 15.97 1.40
N PHE A 86 8.75 16.89 0.63
CA PHE A 86 9.52 17.98 0.05
C PHE A 86 9.43 19.21 0.91
N PHE A 87 10.48 20.01 0.92
CA PHE A 87 10.52 21.23 1.72
C PHE A 87 11.30 22.37 1.06
N THR A 88 10.94 23.57 1.45
CA THR A 88 11.69 24.81 1.27
C THR A 88 11.99 25.40 2.68
N PRO A 89 12.73 26.50 2.81
CA PRO A 89 12.93 27.13 4.13
C PRO A 89 11.65 27.51 4.88
N SER A 90 10.52 27.66 4.19
CA SER A 90 9.25 28.12 4.76
C SER A 90 8.07 27.17 4.63
N ARG A 91 8.21 26.04 3.91
CA ARG A 91 7.10 25.13 3.63
C ARG A 91 7.57 23.68 3.61
N VAL A 92 6.67 22.77 3.98
CA VAL A 92 6.81 21.33 3.78
C VAL A 92 5.51 20.78 3.23
N TRP A 93 5.59 19.80 2.32
CA TRP A 93 4.42 19.12 1.78
C TRP A 93 4.72 17.65 1.46
N GLY A 94 3.67 16.81 1.52
CA GLY A 94 3.77 15.40 1.18
C GLY A 94 3.60 15.17 -0.31
N MET A 95 4.46 14.34 -0.89
CA MET A 95 4.28 13.77 -2.22
C MET A 95 3.31 12.59 -2.19
N PRO A 96 2.73 12.15 -3.31
CA PRO A 96 1.84 10.99 -3.33
C PRO A 96 2.39 9.76 -2.58
N PRO A 97 3.68 9.37 -2.68
CA PRO A 97 4.24 8.25 -1.90
C PRO A 97 4.17 8.45 -0.38
N TYR A 98 4.33 9.68 0.11
CA TYR A 98 4.13 9.99 1.53
C TYR A 98 2.72 9.66 2.00
N HIS A 99 1.71 10.08 1.22
CA HIS A 99 0.32 9.82 1.54
C HIS A 99 0.01 8.32 1.53
N ALA A 100 0.54 7.59 0.58
CA ALA A 100 0.40 6.13 0.51
C ALA A 100 1.03 5.43 1.73
N GLN A 101 2.25 5.83 2.12
CA GLN A 101 2.93 5.32 3.30
C GLN A 101 2.15 5.63 4.58
N ARG A 102 1.66 6.86 4.71
CA ARG A 102 0.81 7.26 5.83
C ARG A 102 -0.47 6.43 5.91
N MET A 103 -1.18 6.23 4.78
CA MET A 103 -2.35 5.35 4.72
C MET A 103 -2.02 3.94 5.19
N ALA A 104 -0.97 3.34 4.62
CA ALA A 104 -0.54 1.98 4.94
C ALA A 104 -0.20 1.80 6.43
N SER A 105 0.44 2.79 7.05
CA SER A 105 0.82 2.78 8.46
C SER A 105 -0.37 3.04 9.39
N THR A 106 -1.23 4.00 9.03
CA THR A 106 -2.42 4.36 9.84
C THR A 106 -3.40 3.19 9.96
N TYR A 107 -3.58 2.43 8.87
CA TYR A 107 -4.54 1.34 8.80
C TYR A 107 -3.88 -0.05 8.93
N HIS A 108 -2.64 -0.11 9.40
CA HIS A 108 -1.96 -1.38 9.65
C HIS A 108 -2.71 -2.20 10.70
N GLN A 109 -2.90 -3.51 10.42
CA GLN A 109 -3.40 -4.49 11.39
C GLN A 109 -2.44 -5.67 11.48
N PRO A 110 -2.26 -6.27 12.68
CA PRO A 110 -1.17 -7.21 12.94
C PRO A 110 -1.39 -8.62 12.39
N LEU A 111 -2.62 -8.99 12.03
CA LEU A 111 -2.93 -10.36 11.60
C LEU A 111 -3.28 -10.40 10.12
N LEU A 112 -2.53 -11.17 9.35
CA LEU A 112 -2.84 -11.43 7.94
C LEU A 112 -4.08 -12.32 7.84
N VAL A 113 -4.97 -11.98 6.91
CA VAL A 113 -6.18 -12.75 6.58
C VAL A 113 -6.03 -13.32 5.18
N GLY A 114 -6.47 -14.56 4.99
CA GLY A 114 -6.51 -15.19 3.67
C GLY A 114 -7.37 -14.36 2.71
N CYS A 115 -6.82 -14.05 1.55
CA CYS A 115 -7.49 -13.24 0.53
C CYS A 115 -7.24 -13.83 -0.85
N ARG A 116 -8.29 -13.88 -1.68
CA ARG A 116 -8.21 -14.35 -3.06
C ARG A 116 -8.91 -13.37 -3.98
N THR A 117 -8.28 -13.07 -5.11
CA THR A 117 -8.84 -12.23 -6.17
C THR A 117 -9.20 -13.10 -7.37
N THR A 118 -10.32 -12.81 -8.03
CA THR A 118 -10.74 -13.47 -9.26
C THR A 118 -11.15 -12.44 -10.31
N GLY A 119 -10.74 -12.69 -11.58
CA GLY A 119 -11.13 -11.88 -12.75
C GLY A 119 -10.27 -10.64 -13.03
N ALA A 120 -9.42 -10.20 -12.09
CA ALA A 120 -8.59 -9.01 -12.26
C ALA A 120 -7.13 -9.19 -11.78
N GLU A 121 -6.64 -10.43 -11.72
CA GLU A 121 -5.35 -10.82 -11.11
C GLU A 121 -4.12 -10.16 -11.74
N LYS A 122 -4.26 -9.65 -12.97
CA LYS A 122 -3.17 -8.98 -13.68
C LYS A 122 -2.94 -7.54 -13.20
N VAL A 123 -4.01 -6.86 -12.78
CA VAL A 123 -4.01 -5.42 -12.48
C VAL A 123 -4.43 -5.10 -11.05
N LEU A 124 -5.09 -6.02 -10.37
CA LEU A 124 -5.54 -5.86 -8.98
C LEU A 124 -4.63 -6.64 -8.03
N ASP A 125 -4.03 -5.97 -7.07
CA ASP A 125 -3.27 -6.57 -5.97
C ASP A 125 -3.96 -6.27 -4.64
N VAL A 126 -4.27 -7.31 -3.85
CA VAL A 126 -5.04 -7.20 -2.61
C VAL A 126 -4.36 -7.94 -1.48
N THR A 127 -4.34 -7.35 -0.30
CA THR A 127 -4.10 -8.03 0.98
C THR A 127 -5.17 -7.65 1.98
N ALA A 128 -5.49 -8.56 2.89
CA ALA A 128 -6.41 -8.31 4.00
C ALA A 128 -5.71 -8.56 5.33
N THR A 129 -5.96 -7.69 6.30
CA THR A 129 -5.41 -7.79 7.65
C THR A 129 -6.50 -7.50 8.67
N ARG A 130 -6.38 -8.04 9.90
CA ARG A 130 -7.36 -7.80 10.96
C ARG A 130 -6.71 -7.47 12.29
N SER A 131 -7.47 -6.81 13.15
CA SER A 131 -7.11 -6.58 14.55
C SER A 131 -7.09 -7.88 15.36
N ARG A 132 -6.40 -7.88 16.51
CA ARG A 132 -6.31 -9.05 17.39
C ARG A 132 -7.65 -9.41 18.05
N ASP A 133 -8.47 -8.42 18.36
CA ASP A 133 -9.82 -8.56 18.91
C ASP A 133 -10.89 -8.91 17.87
N ALA A 134 -10.47 -9.00 16.59
CA ALA A 134 -11.32 -9.24 15.43
C ALA A 134 -12.36 -8.15 15.10
N GLY A 135 -12.41 -7.04 15.85
CA GLY A 135 -13.36 -5.95 15.63
C GLY A 135 -13.05 -5.07 14.42
N ARG A 136 -11.92 -5.28 13.74
CA ARG A 136 -11.54 -4.53 12.54
C ARG A 136 -10.93 -5.41 11.47
N LEU A 137 -11.43 -5.29 10.24
CA LEU A 137 -10.85 -5.88 9.04
C LEU A 137 -10.43 -4.75 8.08
N VAL A 138 -9.23 -4.85 7.52
CA VAL A 138 -8.68 -3.86 6.59
C VAL A 138 -8.24 -4.55 5.31
N LEU A 139 -8.75 -4.07 4.18
CA LEU A 139 -8.32 -4.50 2.85
C LEU A 139 -7.43 -3.41 2.24
N HIS A 140 -6.27 -3.82 1.74
CA HIS A 140 -5.35 -2.95 0.98
C HIS A 140 -5.41 -3.37 -0.49
N MET A 141 -6.03 -2.56 -1.32
CA MET A 141 -6.29 -2.84 -2.73
C MET A 141 -5.53 -1.87 -3.62
N VAL A 142 -4.86 -2.39 -4.64
CA VAL A 142 -4.08 -1.59 -5.58
C VAL A 142 -4.55 -1.91 -7.00
N ASN A 143 -5.19 -0.93 -7.64
CA ASN A 143 -5.48 -0.99 -9.07
C ASN A 143 -4.30 -0.41 -9.85
N THR A 144 -3.52 -1.26 -10.51
CA THR A 144 -2.40 -0.85 -11.36
C THR A 144 -2.78 -0.63 -12.82
N GLY A 145 -4.06 -0.81 -13.17
CA GLY A 145 -4.61 -0.66 -14.51
C GLY A 145 -5.06 0.77 -14.82
N ALA A 146 -5.20 1.05 -16.10
CA ALA A 146 -5.70 2.33 -16.63
C ALA A 146 -7.22 2.47 -16.59
N GLU A 147 -7.93 1.39 -16.24
CA GLU A 147 -9.39 1.36 -16.20
C GLU A 147 -9.88 1.26 -14.74
N PRO A 148 -11.04 1.84 -14.42
CA PRO A 148 -11.66 1.63 -13.12
C PRO A 148 -12.06 0.16 -12.96
N LEU A 149 -12.01 -0.33 -11.73
CA LEU A 149 -12.40 -1.69 -11.39
C LEU A 149 -13.56 -1.67 -10.40
N ARG A 150 -14.63 -2.37 -10.70
CA ARG A 150 -15.68 -2.67 -9.73
C ARG A 150 -15.36 -4.00 -9.06
N VAL A 151 -15.11 -3.96 -7.76
CA VAL A 151 -14.76 -5.13 -6.94
C VAL A 151 -15.93 -5.48 -6.05
N ASN A 152 -16.39 -6.72 -6.10
CA ASN A 152 -17.38 -7.26 -5.17
C ASN A 152 -16.62 -7.91 -4.00
N LEU A 153 -16.84 -7.42 -2.79
CA LEU A 153 -16.21 -7.91 -1.58
C LEU A 153 -17.08 -9.01 -0.97
N GLN A 154 -16.52 -10.20 -0.85
CA GLN A 154 -17.14 -11.31 -0.13
C GLN A 154 -16.31 -11.58 1.11
N VAL A 155 -16.86 -11.26 2.26
CA VAL A 155 -16.17 -11.39 3.56
C VAL A 155 -16.85 -12.47 4.37
N GLU A 156 -16.09 -13.51 4.72
CA GLU A 156 -16.57 -14.62 5.53
C GLU A 156 -16.11 -14.42 7.00
N GLY A 157 -17.00 -14.69 7.95
CA GLY A 157 -16.68 -14.67 9.38
C GLY A 157 -16.46 -13.28 9.97
N PHE A 158 -17.05 -12.25 9.35
CA PHE A 158 -17.08 -10.88 9.85
C PHE A 158 -18.53 -10.37 9.82
N GLY A 159 -18.92 -9.54 10.78
CA GLY A 159 -20.32 -9.12 10.96
C GLY A 159 -20.87 -8.38 9.74
N THR A 160 -22.13 -8.67 9.41
CA THR A 160 -22.81 -8.07 8.25
C THR A 160 -23.28 -6.64 8.50
N GLU A 161 -23.28 -6.18 9.76
CA GLU A 161 -23.70 -4.83 10.16
C GLU A 161 -22.51 -3.89 10.40
N ALA A 162 -21.30 -4.33 10.04
CA ALA A 162 -20.08 -3.57 10.19
C ALA A 162 -20.17 -2.23 9.46
N SER A 163 -19.73 -1.16 10.10
CA SER A 163 -19.52 0.11 9.39
C SER A 163 -18.37 -0.03 8.39
N ALA A 164 -18.56 0.52 7.22
CA ALA A 164 -17.57 0.44 6.16
C ALA A 164 -17.15 1.84 5.69
N ARG A 165 -15.86 2.05 5.50
CA ARG A 165 -15.31 3.26 4.91
C ARG A 165 -14.19 2.95 3.94
N ARG A 166 -14.08 3.79 2.92
CA ARG A 166 -13.07 3.70 1.88
C ARG A 166 -12.14 4.91 1.97
N ILE A 167 -10.85 4.66 1.92
CA ILE A 167 -9.82 5.70 1.78
C ILE A 167 -9.10 5.43 0.47
N SER A 168 -9.15 6.37 -0.49
CA SER A 168 -8.58 6.21 -1.82
C SER A 168 -7.55 7.29 -2.12
N LEU A 169 -6.44 6.89 -2.70
CA LEU A 169 -5.41 7.76 -3.27
C LEU A 169 -5.26 7.40 -4.75
N ALA A 170 -5.61 8.32 -5.64
CA ALA A 170 -5.63 8.08 -7.08
C ALA A 170 -5.10 9.29 -7.84
N GLY A 171 -4.66 9.05 -9.08
CA GLY A 171 -4.20 10.09 -9.99
C GLY A 171 -3.51 9.52 -11.22
N GLY A 172 -3.28 10.36 -12.23
CA GLY A 172 -2.44 9.96 -13.37
C GLY A 172 -1.04 9.55 -12.90
N LEU A 173 -0.39 8.63 -13.63
CA LEU A 173 0.89 8.03 -13.22
C LEU A 173 1.96 9.06 -12.85
N ASN A 174 2.01 10.19 -13.56
CA ASN A 174 2.99 11.26 -13.33
C ASN A 174 2.44 12.38 -12.42
N ALA A 175 1.32 12.18 -11.74
CA ALA A 175 0.74 13.18 -10.86
C ALA A 175 1.59 13.35 -9.59
N VAL A 176 1.88 14.61 -9.27
CA VAL A 176 2.70 15.03 -8.12
C VAL A 176 2.04 16.20 -7.40
N ASN A 177 2.48 16.45 -6.18
CA ASN A 177 2.17 17.66 -5.43
C ASN A 177 3.29 18.70 -5.61
N THR A 178 2.93 19.97 -5.63
CA THR A 178 3.87 21.09 -5.78
C THR A 178 3.74 22.09 -4.63
N PRO A 179 4.67 23.03 -4.46
CA PRO A 179 4.52 24.11 -3.48
C PRO A 179 3.25 24.94 -3.68
N GLU A 180 2.78 25.09 -4.93
CA GLU A 180 1.57 25.84 -5.29
C GLU A 180 0.31 25.01 -5.09
N GLU A 181 0.38 23.69 -5.36
CA GLU A 181 -0.72 22.73 -5.23
C GLU A 181 -0.32 21.55 -4.30
N PRO A 182 -0.07 21.79 -3.01
CA PRO A 182 0.48 20.77 -2.10
C PRO A 182 -0.51 19.66 -1.74
N GLN A 183 -1.78 19.82 -2.12
CA GLN A 183 -2.86 18.87 -1.87
C GLN A 183 -3.57 18.40 -3.14
N ARG A 184 -2.90 18.46 -4.28
CA ARG A 184 -3.45 18.01 -5.57
C ARG A 184 -3.74 16.53 -5.59
N VAL A 185 -2.86 15.72 -5.01
CA VAL A 185 -2.97 14.26 -4.91
C VAL A 185 -2.88 13.90 -3.43
N VAL A 186 -4.04 13.73 -2.80
CA VAL A 186 -4.18 13.39 -1.39
C VAL A 186 -5.29 12.36 -1.21
N PRO A 187 -5.25 11.58 -0.11
CA PRO A 187 -6.31 10.62 0.17
C PRO A 187 -7.68 11.27 0.30
N GLN A 188 -8.67 10.63 -0.30
CA GLN A 188 -10.09 10.95 -0.11
C GLN A 188 -10.74 9.85 0.72
N GLU A 189 -11.64 10.22 1.61
CA GLU A 189 -12.35 9.26 2.48
C GLU A 189 -13.86 9.38 2.28
N ASP A 190 -14.51 8.21 2.08
CA ASP A 190 -15.94 8.06 1.89
C ASP A 190 -16.49 6.95 2.78
N ALA A 191 -17.74 7.11 3.21
CA ALA A 191 -18.50 6.01 3.78
C ALA A 191 -18.93 5.03 2.67
N LEU A 192 -18.80 3.73 2.92
CA LEU A 192 -19.39 2.70 2.07
C LEU A 192 -20.71 2.23 2.70
N ALA A 193 -21.69 1.93 1.85
CA ALA A 193 -22.92 1.33 2.33
C ALA A 193 -22.64 -0.05 2.94
N ALA A 194 -23.09 -0.28 4.17
CA ALA A 194 -23.06 -1.59 4.77
C ALA A 194 -24.09 -2.48 4.04
N SER A 195 -23.64 -3.47 3.29
CA SER A 195 -24.51 -4.45 2.65
C SER A 195 -23.78 -5.79 2.53
N ALA A 196 -24.55 -6.89 2.49
CA ALA A 196 -24.00 -8.23 2.31
C ALA A 196 -23.21 -8.38 0.98
N ASP A 197 -23.56 -7.58 -0.03
CA ASP A 197 -22.90 -7.49 -1.33
C ASP A 197 -22.17 -6.13 -1.43
N GLN A 198 -21.11 -5.94 -0.65
CA GLN A 198 -20.33 -4.71 -0.71
C GLN A 198 -19.56 -4.65 -2.03
N SER A 199 -19.94 -3.72 -2.92
CA SER A 199 -19.15 -3.38 -4.08
C SER A 199 -18.35 -2.10 -3.82
N CYS A 200 -17.09 -2.12 -4.22
CA CYS A 200 -16.19 -0.98 -4.15
C CYS A 200 -15.69 -0.67 -5.56
N GLU A 201 -15.77 0.59 -5.96
CA GLU A 201 -15.14 1.05 -7.19
C GLU A 201 -13.73 1.55 -6.88
N LEU A 202 -12.75 1.01 -7.60
CA LEU A 202 -11.35 1.41 -7.54
C LEU A 202 -11.04 2.25 -8.76
N GLU A 203 -10.57 3.46 -8.56
CA GLU A 203 -10.15 4.33 -9.65
C GLU A 203 -8.96 3.73 -10.41
N PRO A 204 -8.72 4.16 -11.67
CA PRO A 204 -7.47 3.85 -12.36
C PRO A 204 -6.27 4.29 -11.55
N TYR A 205 -5.19 3.49 -11.56
CA TYR A 205 -3.93 3.84 -10.91
C TYR A 205 -4.12 4.29 -9.46
N SER A 206 -4.78 3.48 -8.65
CA SER A 206 -5.16 3.84 -7.28
C SER A 206 -4.64 2.88 -6.22
N TYR A 207 -4.46 3.42 -5.02
CA TYR A 207 -4.35 2.68 -3.78
C TYR A 207 -5.57 2.96 -2.91
N THR A 208 -6.33 1.92 -2.63
CA THR A 208 -7.58 2.01 -1.87
C THR A 208 -7.50 1.12 -0.64
N ILE A 209 -7.87 1.68 0.50
CA ILE A 209 -8.06 0.96 1.75
C ILE A 209 -9.57 0.90 2.03
N VAL A 210 -10.07 -0.29 2.33
CA VAL A 210 -11.42 -0.48 2.89
C VAL A 210 -11.26 -0.94 4.33
N VAL A 211 -11.90 -0.24 5.24
CA VAL A 211 -11.95 -0.55 6.66
C VAL A 211 -13.35 -0.99 7.01
N LEU A 212 -13.48 -2.16 7.62
CA LEU A 212 -14.71 -2.68 8.19
C LEU A 212 -14.54 -2.73 9.70
N ASP A 213 -15.43 -2.09 10.43
CA ASP A 213 -15.45 -2.02 11.90
C ASP A 213 -16.76 -2.62 12.43
N GLU A 214 -16.69 -3.64 13.34
CA GLU A 214 -17.82 -4.19 14.09
C GLU A 214 -18.21 -3.33 15.28
#